data_35dc4c923c1ccf79608b940774492f03
#
_entry.id   35dc4c923c1ccf79608b940774492f03
#
_cell.length_a   1.000
_cell.length_b   1.000
_cell.length_c   1.000
_cell.angle_alpha   90.00
_cell.angle_beta   90.00
_cell.angle_gamma   90.00
#
_symmetry.space_group_name_H-M   'P 1'
#
loop_
_entity.id
_entity.type
_entity.pdbx_description
1 polymer ?
#
loop_
_entity_poly.entity_id
_entity_poly.type
_entity_poly.pdbx_seq_one_letter_code
_entity_poly.pdbx_strand_id
1 'polypeptide(L)'
;MAFNSADIGAFKNVWVFCEQRQGKMMPTTFELISEGRKLADELGVELCGILLGDNVDAIAPELGNYGADKVYVYNSPLLKDYTTDAYTKVISEAVEDIKPEILLFGASNIGRDLAPRCAARLHTGLCADCTHLDIDMPNYKNFL
;
A
#
# COMPACT_ATOMS: atom_id res chain seq x y z
N MET A 1 -2.08 -15.12 -16.27
CA MET A 1 -1.20 -14.18 -16.98
C MET A 1 -0.10 -13.72 -16.05
N ALA A 2 1.12 -13.71 -16.50
CA ALA A 2 2.23 -13.23 -15.69
C ALA A 2 2.13 -11.71 -15.49
N PHE A 3 2.42 -11.26 -14.28
CA PHE A 3 2.48 -9.84 -13.96
C PHE A 3 3.64 -9.18 -14.70
N ASN A 4 3.38 -8.06 -15.37
CA ASN A 4 4.39 -7.31 -16.10
C ASN A 4 4.50 -5.90 -15.52
N SER A 5 5.49 -5.67 -14.69
CA SER A 5 5.73 -4.36 -14.07
C SER A 5 6.21 -3.30 -15.06
N ALA A 6 6.61 -3.70 -16.26
CA ALA A 6 7.03 -2.76 -17.30
C ALA A 6 5.84 -2.16 -18.08
N ASP A 7 4.63 -2.71 -17.94
CA ASP A 7 3.43 -2.17 -18.57
C ASP A 7 2.89 -0.96 -17.79
N ILE A 8 3.56 0.15 -17.93
CA ILE A 8 3.31 1.37 -17.14
C ILE A 8 1.90 1.93 -17.37
N GLY A 9 1.38 1.79 -18.59
CA GLY A 9 0.07 2.35 -18.95
C GLY A 9 -1.11 1.70 -18.24
N ALA A 10 -0.92 0.46 -17.74
CA ALA A 10 -1.97 -0.28 -17.05
C ALA A 10 -2.09 0.09 -15.57
N PHE A 11 -1.10 0.80 -14.99
CA PHE A 11 -1.03 1.09 -13.57
C PHE A 11 -1.62 2.45 -13.25
N LYS A 12 -2.44 2.51 -12.21
CA LYS A 12 -3.11 3.74 -11.80
C LYS A 12 -3.41 3.72 -10.31
N ASN A 13 -3.41 4.89 -9.71
CA ASN A 13 -3.73 5.16 -8.31
C ASN A 13 -2.58 4.92 -7.34
N VAL A 14 -2.65 5.62 -6.23
CA VAL A 14 -1.69 5.52 -5.13
C VAL A 14 -2.32 4.68 -4.03
N TRP A 15 -1.60 3.66 -3.58
CA TRP A 15 -2.02 2.80 -2.48
C TRP A 15 -1.15 3.02 -1.26
N VAL A 16 -1.77 2.93 -0.10
CA VAL A 16 -1.10 2.95 1.20
C VAL A 16 -1.39 1.66 1.93
N PHE A 17 -0.34 0.95 2.36
CA PHE A 17 -0.50 -0.19 3.24
C PHE A 17 -0.90 0.33 4.64
N CYS A 18 -2.08 -0.06 5.10
CA CYS A 18 -2.66 0.41 6.34
C CYS A 18 -2.31 -0.56 7.47
N GLU A 19 -1.28 -0.24 8.24
CA GLU A 19 -0.85 -1.10 9.33
C GLU A 19 -1.82 -1.00 10.51
N GLN A 20 -2.25 -2.17 11.00
CA GLN A 20 -3.08 -2.29 12.18
C GLN A 20 -2.51 -3.36 13.10
N ARG A 21 -2.80 -3.27 14.39
CA ARG A 21 -2.48 -4.31 15.37
C ARG A 21 -3.72 -4.59 16.18
N GLN A 22 -4.15 -5.85 16.18
CA GLN A 22 -5.31 -6.32 16.96
C GLN A 22 -6.57 -5.50 16.70
N GLY A 23 -6.78 -5.13 15.43
CA GLY A 23 -7.95 -4.35 15.03
C GLY A 23 -7.86 -2.86 15.30
N LYS A 24 -6.68 -2.36 15.68
CA LYS A 24 -6.45 -0.95 15.96
C LYS A 24 -5.48 -0.36 14.96
N MET A 25 -5.86 0.75 14.30
CA MET A 25 -5.04 1.41 13.31
C MET A 25 -3.81 2.05 13.97
N MET A 26 -2.65 1.83 13.37
CA MET A 26 -1.41 2.43 13.85
C MET A 26 -1.30 3.89 13.41
N PRO A 27 -0.78 4.79 14.28
CA PRO A 27 -0.68 6.22 13.94
C PRO A 27 0.09 6.51 12.65
N THR A 28 1.12 5.72 12.34
CA THR A 28 1.90 5.88 11.11
C THR A 28 1.05 5.73 9.84
N THR A 29 -0.03 4.96 9.91
CA THR A 29 -0.97 4.80 8.79
C THR A 29 -1.58 6.14 8.40
N PHE A 30 -1.99 6.94 9.37
CA PHE A 30 -2.60 8.24 9.09
C PHE A 30 -1.62 9.23 8.47
N GLU A 31 -0.36 9.18 8.90
CA GLU A 31 0.70 9.99 8.29
C GLU A 31 0.93 9.61 6.84
N LEU A 32 0.96 8.30 6.55
CA LEU A 32 1.10 7.81 5.17
C LEU A 32 -0.08 8.20 4.30
N ILE A 33 -1.30 8.15 4.83
CA ILE A 33 -2.50 8.57 4.10
C ILE A 33 -2.38 10.03 3.72
N SER A 34 -1.90 10.89 4.62
CA SER A 34 -1.71 12.31 4.33
C SER A 34 -0.67 12.54 3.23
N GLU A 35 0.45 11.82 3.29
CA GLU A 35 1.48 11.90 2.24
C GLU A 35 0.99 11.33 0.92
N GLY A 36 0.28 10.20 0.97
CA GLY A 36 -0.32 9.60 -0.23
C GLY A 36 -1.34 10.53 -0.88
N ARG A 37 -2.08 11.30 -0.08
CA ARG A 37 -3.04 12.28 -0.62
C ARG A 37 -2.36 13.33 -1.49
N LYS A 38 -1.20 13.82 -1.04
CA LYS A 38 -0.42 14.79 -1.82
C LYS A 38 0.04 14.19 -3.14
N LEU A 39 0.56 12.96 -3.11
CA LEU A 39 1.01 12.27 -4.32
C LEU A 39 -0.13 12.00 -5.28
N ALA A 40 -1.27 11.53 -4.79
CA ALA A 40 -2.44 11.25 -5.61
C ALA A 40 -2.98 12.51 -6.26
N ASP A 41 -2.99 13.64 -5.54
CA ASP A 41 -3.44 14.92 -6.07
C ASP A 41 -2.49 15.42 -7.17
N GLU A 42 -1.18 15.28 -7.00
CA GLU A 42 -0.21 15.65 -8.04
C GLU A 42 -0.36 14.80 -9.30
N LEU A 43 -0.67 13.52 -9.15
CA LEU A 43 -0.87 12.61 -10.27
C LEU A 43 -2.29 12.68 -10.86
N GLY A 44 -3.23 13.32 -10.16
CA GLY A 44 -4.63 13.35 -10.60
C GLY A 44 -5.30 11.99 -10.52
N VAL A 45 -4.97 11.18 -9.53
CA VAL A 45 -5.51 9.82 -9.34
C VAL A 45 -6.11 9.66 -7.94
N GLU A 46 -6.73 8.50 -7.70
CA GLU A 46 -7.30 8.19 -6.40
C GLU A 46 -6.26 7.73 -5.40
N LEU A 47 -6.54 7.97 -4.12
CA LEU A 47 -5.78 7.42 -3.00
C LEU A 47 -6.57 6.27 -2.40
N CYS A 48 -5.96 5.10 -2.34
CA CYS A 48 -6.59 3.90 -1.80
C CYS A 48 -5.79 3.33 -0.64
N GLY A 49 -6.49 2.88 0.40
CA GLY A 49 -5.87 2.10 1.46
C GLY A 49 -5.99 0.62 1.16
N ILE A 50 -4.99 -0.16 1.54
CA ILE A 50 -5.11 -1.62 1.57
C ILE A 50 -4.97 -2.07 3.03
N LEU A 51 -6.01 -2.69 3.56
CA LEU A 51 -6.13 -3.04 4.97
C LEU A 51 -6.32 -4.55 5.11
N LEU A 52 -5.37 -5.19 5.77
CA LEU A 52 -5.37 -6.63 6.01
C LEU A 52 -5.55 -6.90 7.50
N GLY A 53 -6.36 -7.88 7.82
CA GLY A 53 -6.55 -8.28 9.21
C GLY A 53 -7.69 -9.29 9.35
N ASP A 54 -8.08 -9.52 10.60
CA ASP A 54 -9.25 -10.33 10.92
C ASP A 54 -10.31 -9.40 11.51
N ASN A 55 -11.45 -9.30 10.82
CA ASN A 55 -12.58 -8.51 11.26
C ASN A 55 -12.23 -7.01 11.41
N VAL A 56 -11.60 -6.43 10.38
CA VAL A 56 -11.13 -5.04 10.40
C VAL A 56 -12.05 -4.05 9.67
N ASP A 57 -13.24 -4.47 9.26
CA ASP A 57 -14.19 -3.60 8.55
C ASP A 57 -14.56 -2.34 9.35
N ALA A 58 -14.64 -2.47 10.67
CA ALA A 58 -15.08 -1.37 11.54
C ALA A 58 -14.09 -0.20 11.55
N ILE A 59 -12.80 -0.44 11.28
CA ILE A 59 -11.78 0.61 11.30
C ILE A 59 -11.52 1.21 9.92
N ALA A 60 -12.00 0.58 8.86
CA ALA A 60 -11.81 1.07 7.50
C ALA A 60 -12.34 2.50 7.25
N PRO A 61 -13.52 2.89 7.78
CA PRO A 61 -14.03 4.26 7.57
C PRO A 61 -13.14 5.36 8.11
N GLU A 62 -12.30 5.08 9.12
CA GLU A 62 -11.37 6.08 9.65
C GLU A 62 -10.40 6.58 8.56
N LEU A 63 -10.02 5.71 7.64
CA LEU A 63 -9.10 6.05 6.57
C LEU A 63 -9.71 7.09 5.60
N GLY A 64 -11.01 6.99 5.35
CA GLY A 64 -11.72 7.98 4.56
C GLY A 64 -11.69 9.37 5.18
N ASN A 65 -11.75 9.44 6.51
CA ASN A 65 -11.69 10.71 7.23
C ASN A 65 -10.33 11.41 7.10
N TYR A 66 -9.28 10.65 6.79
CA TYR A 66 -7.92 11.17 6.62
C TYR A 66 -7.54 11.40 5.15
N GLY A 67 -8.43 11.09 4.21
CA GLY A 67 -8.23 11.42 2.82
C GLY A 67 -8.23 10.27 1.82
N ALA A 68 -8.44 9.03 2.27
CA ALA A 68 -8.53 7.90 1.35
C ALA A 68 -9.86 7.91 0.58
N ASP A 69 -9.79 7.74 -0.73
CA ASP A 69 -10.97 7.67 -1.59
C ASP A 69 -11.63 6.28 -1.54
N LYS A 70 -10.81 5.25 -1.41
CA LYS A 70 -11.25 3.84 -1.33
C LYS A 70 -10.39 3.09 -0.34
N VAL A 71 -10.94 2.04 0.24
CA VAL A 71 -10.19 1.10 1.09
C VAL A 71 -10.50 -0.31 0.64
N TYR A 72 -9.47 -1.04 0.28
CA TYR A 72 -9.57 -2.47 -0.03
C TYR A 72 -9.34 -3.25 1.26
N VAL A 73 -10.37 -3.95 1.73
CA VAL A 73 -10.33 -4.67 3.00
C VAL A 73 -10.25 -6.17 2.74
N TYR A 74 -9.25 -6.80 3.31
CA TYR A 74 -9.06 -8.25 3.24
C TYR A 74 -9.16 -8.84 4.64
N ASN A 75 -10.26 -9.53 4.93
CA ASN A 75 -10.51 -10.17 6.22
C ASN A 75 -10.23 -11.67 6.14
N SER A 76 -9.38 -12.15 7.02
CA SER A 76 -9.12 -13.56 7.19
C SER A 76 -8.53 -13.82 8.57
N PRO A 77 -8.88 -14.93 9.23
CA PRO A 77 -8.20 -15.32 10.48
C PRO A 77 -6.68 -15.46 10.32
N LEU A 78 -6.22 -15.78 9.12
CA LEU A 78 -4.78 -15.88 8.81
C LEU A 78 -4.07 -14.52 8.83
N LEU A 79 -4.82 -13.43 8.74
CA LEU A 79 -4.28 -12.07 8.73
C LEU A 79 -4.42 -11.36 10.08
N LYS A 80 -4.89 -12.05 11.11
CA LYS A 80 -5.09 -11.47 12.42
C LYS A 80 -3.79 -10.90 12.99
N ASP A 81 -2.73 -11.69 12.93
CA ASP A 81 -1.40 -11.27 13.31
C ASP A 81 -0.53 -11.20 12.06
N TYR A 82 0.45 -10.29 12.07
CA TYR A 82 1.33 -10.16 10.93
C TYR A 82 2.17 -11.41 10.73
N THR A 83 2.11 -11.96 9.51
CA THR A 83 3.06 -12.96 9.02
C THR A 83 3.51 -12.51 7.65
N THR A 84 4.82 -12.58 7.39
CA THR A 84 5.39 -12.09 6.14
C THR A 84 4.77 -12.79 4.93
N ASP A 85 4.68 -14.11 4.96
CA ASP A 85 4.23 -14.91 3.83
C ASP A 85 2.76 -14.64 3.46
N ALA A 86 1.88 -14.64 4.45
CA ALA A 86 0.45 -14.40 4.20
C ALA A 86 0.20 -12.98 3.70
N TYR A 87 0.80 -11.99 4.31
CA TYR A 87 0.64 -10.60 3.92
C TYR A 87 1.24 -10.32 2.54
N THR A 88 2.44 -10.85 2.25
CA THR A 88 3.06 -10.71 0.93
C THR A 88 2.18 -11.32 -0.16
N LYS A 89 1.62 -12.48 0.08
CA LYS A 89 0.74 -13.16 -0.88
C LYS A 89 -0.49 -12.31 -1.20
N VAL A 90 -1.19 -11.83 -0.18
CA VAL A 90 -2.42 -11.04 -0.36
C VAL A 90 -2.13 -9.74 -1.09
N ILE A 91 -1.10 -9.01 -0.67
CA ILE A 91 -0.75 -7.73 -1.29
C ILE A 91 -0.30 -7.93 -2.73
N SER A 92 0.54 -8.94 -2.99
CA SER A 92 1.02 -9.21 -4.35
C SER A 92 -0.10 -9.58 -5.30
N GLU A 93 -1.04 -10.42 -4.86
CA GLU A 93 -2.21 -10.77 -5.66
C GLU A 93 -3.09 -9.54 -5.92
N ALA A 94 -3.29 -8.68 -4.92
CA ALA A 94 -4.06 -7.46 -5.09
C ALA A 94 -3.39 -6.50 -6.09
N VAL A 95 -2.07 -6.35 -6.03
CA VAL A 95 -1.32 -5.51 -6.97
C VAL A 95 -1.41 -6.05 -8.39
N GLU A 96 -1.29 -7.35 -8.57
CA GLU A 96 -1.40 -7.98 -9.90
C GLU A 96 -2.80 -7.79 -10.49
N ASP A 97 -3.82 -7.81 -9.65
CA ASP A 97 -5.22 -7.75 -10.06
C ASP A 97 -5.68 -6.31 -10.32
N ILE A 98 -5.36 -5.39 -9.42
CA ILE A 98 -5.89 -4.01 -9.45
C ILE A 98 -4.89 -3.01 -10.00
N LYS A 99 -3.61 -3.28 -9.92
CA LYS A 99 -2.49 -2.52 -10.52
C LYS A 99 -2.38 -1.08 -10.04
N PRO A 100 -2.00 -0.86 -8.77
CA PRO A 100 -1.67 0.49 -8.31
C PRO A 100 -0.39 0.98 -8.96
N GLU A 101 -0.28 2.29 -9.16
CA GLU A 101 0.92 2.93 -9.70
C GLU A 101 2.02 3.03 -8.65
N ILE A 102 1.64 3.35 -7.42
CA ILE A 102 2.54 3.50 -6.28
C ILE A 102 1.92 2.79 -5.07
N LEU A 103 2.74 2.08 -4.31
CA LEU A 103 2.34 1.47 -3.05
C LEU A 103 3.29 1.94 -1.96
N LEU A 104 2.74 2.60 -0.94
CA LEU A 104 3.49 3.17 0.17
C LEU A 104 3.40 2.29 1.40
N PHE A 105 4.55 2.10 2.05
CA PHE A 105 4.66 1.39 3.34
C PHE A 105 5.26 2.31 4.39
N GLY A 106 4.83 2.16 5.64
CA GLY A 106 5.42 2.88 6.76
C GLY A 106 6.82 2.37 7.09
N ALA A 107 7.61 3.23 7.73
CA ALA A 107 8.96 2.88 8.20
C ALA A 107 8.92 2.12 9.54
N SER A 108 7.94 1.27 9.74
CA SER A 108 7.80 0.39 10.89
C SER A 108 8.57 -0.91 10.66
N ASN A 109 8.70 -1.73 11.70
CA ASN A 109 9.33 -3.05 11.56
C ASN A 109 8.58 -3.92 10.54
N ILE A 110 7.25 -3.87 10.55
CA ILE A 110 6.41 -4.61 9.59
C ILE A 110 6.65 -4.07 8.18
N GLY A 111 6.61 -2.75 8.00
CA GLY A 111 6.83 -2.14 6.68
C GLY A 111 8.20 -2.45 6.11
N ARG A 112 9.24 -2.41 6.93
CA ARG A 112 10.62 -2.72 6.50
C ARG A 112 10.82 -4.18 6.15
N ASP A 113 10.02 -5.08 6.73
CA ASP A 113 10.05 -6.50 6.38
C ASP A 113 9.19 -6.78 5.14
N LEU A 114 8.01 -6.22 5.09
CA LEU A 114 7.00 -6.52 4.07
C LEU A 114 7.30 -5.87 2.72
N ALA A 115 7.73 -4.61 2.71
CA ALA A 115 7.92 -3.88 1.45
C ALA A 115 8.97 -4.52 0.52
N PRO A 116 10.17 -4.92 1.00
CA PRO A 116 11.13 -5.60 0.13
C PRO A 116 10.63 -6.93 -0.41
N ARG A 117 9.86 -7.67 0.39
CA ARG A 117 9.29 -8.95 -0.03
C ARG A 117 8.28 -8.79 -1.15
N CYS A 118 7.41 -7.78 -1.04
CA CYS A 118 6.45 -7.46 -2.10
C CYS A 118 7.17 -6.99 -3.36
N ALA A 119 8.18 -6.12 -3.22
CA ALA A 119 8.94 -5.62 -4.35
C ALA A 119 9.66 -6.76 -5.10
N ALA A 120 10.28 -7.68 -4.36
CA ALA A 120 10.95 -8.83 -4.96
C ALA A 120 9.98 -9.74 -5.70
N ARG A 121 8.83 -10.02 -5.10
CA ARG A 121 7.81 -10.88 -5.71
C ARG A 121 7.19 -10.28 -6.96
N LEU A 122 7.04 -8.95 -6.99
CA LEU A 122 6.47 -8.22 -8.11
C LEU A 122 7.51 -7.77 -9.13
N HIS A 123 8.78 -8.06 -8.91
CA HIS A 123 9.89 -7.66 -9.77
C HIS A 123 9.91 -6.16 -10.05
N THR A 124 9.78 -5.36 -8.98
CA THR A 124 9.74 -3.90 -9.08
C THR A 124 10.75 -3.26 -8.14
N GLY A 125 11.01 -1.96 -8.34
CA GLY A 125 11.94 -1.21 -7.51
C GLY A 125 11.34 -0.83 -6.16
N LEU A 126 12.24 -0.54 -5.22
CA LEU A 126 11.90 -0.12 -3.86
C LEU A 126 12.76 1.07 -3.47
N CYS A 127 12.12 2.12 -2.92
CA CYS A 127 12.80 3.21 -2.25
C CYS A 127 12.65 2.99 -0.74
N ALA A 128 13.72 2.53 -0.09
CA ALA A 128 13.73 2.29 1.34
C ALA A 128 14.07 3.57 2.10
N ASP A 129 13.44 3.73 3.29
CA ASP A 129 13.71 4.85 4.20
C ASP A 129 13.54 6.23 3.57
N CYS A 130 12.62 6.37 2.63
CA CYS A 130 12.28 7.66 2.04
C CYS A 130 11.56 8.51 3.07
N THR A 131 12.20 9.61 3.49
CA THR A 131 11.63 10.55 4.45
C THR A 131 10.81 11.65 3.78
N HIS A 132 10.97 11.81 2.49
CA HIS A 132 10.27 12.80 1.69
C HIS A 132 9.91 12.19 0.34
N LEU A 133 8.61 12.20 0.02
CA LEU A 133 8.12 11.61 -1.21
C LEU A 133 7.67 12.71 -2.16
N ASP A 134 8.38 12.88 -3.26
CA ASP A 134 8.02 13.79 -4.34
C ASP A 134 7.79 13.00 -5.63
N ILE A 135 6.94 13.54 -6.47
CA ILE A 135 6.76 13.02 -7.82
C ILE A 135 7.86 13.60 -8.70
N ASP A 136 8.75 12.74 -9.17
CA ASP A 136 9.78 13.10 -10.14
C ASP A 136 9.47 12.43 -11.47
N MET A 137 8.76 13.15 -12.30
CA MET A 137 8.39 12.66 -13.63
C MET A 137 9.63 12.68 -14.53
N PRO A 138 9.94 11.59 -15.23
CA PRO A 138 9.15 10.37 -15.45
C PRO A 138 9.52 9.18 -14.54
N ASN A 139 10.28 9.42 -13.48
CA ASN A 139 10.86 8.34 -12.67
C ASN A 139 9.98 7.86 -11.49
N TYR A 140 8.86 8.52 -11.25
CA TYR A 140 8.03 8.23 -10.08
C TYR A 140 7.56 6.78 -9.98
N LYS A 141 7.44 6.09 -11.10
CA LYS A 141 6.98 4.69 -11.14
C LYS A 141 7.98 3.68 -10.59
N ASN A 142 9.16 4.13 -10.24
CA ASN A 142 10.18 3.28 -9.61
C ASN A 142 10.06 3.23 -8.08
N PHE A 143 9.11 3.96 -7.50
CA PHE A 143 8.90 3.98 -6.06
C PHE A 143 7.81 3.00 -5.65
N LEU A 144 8.03 2.32 -4.53
CA LEU A 144 7.04 1.51 -3.86
C LEU A 144 6.99 1.86 -2.38
#